data_9c69ee28f7c18fa4d7c2f95e49f35485
#
_entry.id   9c69ee28f7c18fa4d7c2f95e49f35485
#
_cell.length_a   1.000
_cell.length_b   1.000
_cell.length_c   1.000
_cell.angle_alpha   90.00
_cell.angle_beta   90.00
_cell.angle_gamma   90.00
#
_symmetry.space_group_name_H-M   'P 1'
#
loop_
_entity.id
_entity.type
_entity.pdbx_description
1 polymer ?
#
loop_
_entity_poly.entity_id
_entity_poly.type
_entity_poly.pdbx_seq_one_letter_code
_entity_poly.pdbx_strand_id
1 'polypeptide(L)'
;MCSGGGLRTQTEDVPSGTTYRFHTQRLTANDPPIYTGLMLALGDRVDEPISAWEEMFLPLEMREHVRRVTVAGPDGARRPLVRSERTLFESTALPPPARPPDWTRWYLLAGAMIGLVAVVLSRLARASIVAKLGFAIVSGGWMTLAGLAGVVLAGLWGLTDHVMAARNENLLQMNPLALLVVPGVWRWRDRGRRARLATAAATGVATLSVLGLALKLLPGFDQVNGPIIALALPAQIGIALGIRRLTARRKWTPDGAT
;
A
#
# COMPACT_ATOMS: atom_id res chain seq x y z
N MET A 1 10.21 46.58 7.45
CA MET A 1 9.62 45.33 7.96
C MET A 1 8.77 44.74 6.85
N CYS A 2 9.29 43.76 6.08
CA CYS A 2 8.44 43.00 5.15
C CYS A 2 7.57 42.12 6.00
N SER A 3 6.26 42.38 6.02
CA SER A 3 5.30 41.53 6.69
C SER A 3 5.34 40.14 5.98
N GLY A 4 5.81 39.10 6.68
CA GLY A 4 5.88 37.73 6.17
C GLY A 4 4.53 37.12 5.81
N GLY A 5 3.45 37.90 5.78
CA GLY A 5 2.11 37.49 5.37
C GLY A 5 1.90 37.41 3.84
N GLY A 6 2.72 38.10 3.05
CA GLY A 6 2.41 38.25 1.62
C GLY A 6 2.53 36.97 0.77
N LEU A 7 3.45 36.09 1.06
CA LEU A 7 3.59 34.82 0.35
C LEU A 7 2.49 33.84 0.77
N ARG A 8 2.29 33.68 2.06
CA ARG A 8 1.30 32.78 2.63
C ARG A 8 -0.12 33.13 2.19
N THR A 9 -0.49 34.41 2.27
CA THR A 9 -1.82 34.87 1.84
C THR A 9 -2.10 34.70 0.34
N GLN A 10 -1.06 34.65 -0.51
CA GLN A 10 -1.24 34.42 -1.96
C GLN A 10 -1.24 32.93 -2.35
N THR A 11 -0.94 32.01 -1.43
CA THR A 11 -0.75 30.58 -1.75
C THR A 11 -1.53 29.65 -0.82
N GLU A 12 -1.89 30.07 0.40
CA GLU A 12 -2.53 29.23 1.41
C GLU A 12 -3.93 28.78 0.97
N ASP A 13 -4.70 29.69 0.35
CA ASP A 13 -6.07 29.42 -0.11
C ASP A 13 -6.15 29.02 -1.61
N VAL A 14 -4.99 28.86 -2.27
CA VAL A 14 -4.94 28.49 -3.69
C VAL A 14 -4.80 26.96 -3.80
N PRO A 15 -5.79 26.25 -4.37
CA PRO A 15 -5.67 24.80 -4.58
C PRO A 15 -4.52 24.49 -5.54
N SER A 16 -3.67 23.50 -5.18
CA SER A 16 -2.63 23.01 -6.09
C SER A 16 -3.20 22.07 -7.16
N GLY A 17 -4.35 21.45 -6.89
CA GLY A 17 -4.95 20.41 -7.73
C GLY A 17 -4.28 19.03 -7.54
N THR A 18 -3.44 18.88 -6.53
CA THR A 18 -2.66 17.68 -6.23
C THR A 18 -2.87 17.22 -4.78
N THR A 19 -2.23 16.11 -4.41
CA THR A 19 -2.18 15.56 -3.05
C THR A 19 -0.74 15.18 -2.69
N TYR A 20 -0.45 14.97 -1.41
CA TYR A 20 0.86 14.45 -1.00
C TYR A 20 1.13 13.09 -1.64
N ARG A 21 0.12 12.21 -1.77
CA ARG A 21 0.28 10.91 -2.44
C ARG A 21 0.63 11.07 -3.91
N PHE A 22 0.00 11.99 -4.62
CA PHE A 22 0.32 12.28 -6.02
C PHE A 22 1.81 12.54 -6.21
N HIS A 23 2.37 13.44 -5.39
CA HIS A 23 3.79 13.76 -5.47
C HIS A 23 4.69 12.61 -5.03
N THR A 24 4.34 11.91 -3.95
CA THR A 24 5.09 10.75 -3.48
C THR A 24 5.20 9.68 -4.54
N GLN A 25 4.08 9.32 -5.17
CA GLN A 25 4.05 8.31 -6.24
C GLN A 25 4.82 8.77 -7.49
N ARG A 26 4.68 10.03 -7.88
CA ARG A 26 5.37 10.60 -9.02
C ARG A 26 6.89 10.59 -8.83
N LEU A 27 7.34 11.03 -7.66
CA LEU A 27 8.77 11.16 -7.35
C LEU A 27 9.47 9.81 -7.13
N THR A 28 8.74 8.77 -6.74
CA THR A 28 9.29 7.42 -6.53
C THR A 28 8.98 6.46 -7.68
N ALA A 29 8.43 6.96 -8.78
CA ALA A 29 8.03 6.14 -9.94
C ALA A 29 9.18 5.31 -10.53
N ASN A 30 10.43 5.78 -10.41
CA ASN A 30 11.62 5.09 -10.90
C ASN A 30 12.22 4.09 -9.90
N ASP A 31 11.61 3.96 -8.70
CA ASP A 31 12.05 3.05 -7.64
C ASP A 31 10.85 2.24 -7.11
N PRO A 32 10.53 1.09 -7.73
CA PRO A 32 9.37 0.28 -7.35
C PRO A 32 9.34 -0.17 -5.89
N PRO A 33 10.45 -0.56 -5.24
CA PRO A 33 10.46 -0.88 -3.81
C PRO A 33 10.05 0.30 -2.93
N ILE A 34 10.64 1.49 -3.16
CA ILE A 34 10.31 2.70 -2.40
C ILE A 34 8.86 3.12 -2.68
N TYR A 35 8.43 3.12 -3.94
CA TYR A 35 7.04 3.38 -4.33
C TYR A 35 6.06 2.49 -3.56
N THR A 36 6.30 1.17 -3.56
CA THR A 36 5.44 0.21 -2.87
C THR A 36 5.45 0.40 -1.36
N GLY A 37 6.63 0.64 -0.79
CA GLY A 37 6.80 0.89 0.65
C GLY A 37 6.02 2.13 1.10
N LEU A 38 6.07 3.22 0.35
CA LEU A 38 5.33 4.45 0.65
C LEU A 38 3.84 4.29 0.40
N MET A 39 3.43 3.56 -0.65
CA MET A 39 2.02 3.19 -0.87
C MET A 39 1.44 2.42 0.31
N LEU A 40 2.23 1.57 0.96
CA LEU A 40 1.83 0.82 2.15
C LEU A 40 1.80 1.72 3.40
N ALA A 41 2.86 2.50 3.62
CA ALA A 41 3.08 3.22 4.88
C ALA A 41 2.17 4.43 5.06
N LEU A 42 1.78 5.10 3.97
CA LEU A 42 0.99 6.34 4.01
C LEU A 42 -0.51 6.02 4.10
N GLY A 43 -1.19 6.66 5.07
CA GLY A 43 -2.63 6.54 5.33
C GLY A 43 -3.50 7.41 4.42
N ASP A 44 -4.75 7.66 4.83
CA ASP A 44 -5.73 8.44 4.07
C ASP A 44 -5.43 9.95 4.02
N ARG A 45 -4.79 10.49 5.05
CA ARG A 45 -4.46 11.92 5.16
C ARG A 45 -3.64 12.47 3.98
N VAL A 46 -2.83 11.63 3.35
CA VAL A 46 -2.01 12.05 2.20
C VAL A 46 -2.80 12.13 0.90
N ASP A 47 -4.06 11.70 0.90
CA ASP A 47 -4.97 11.77 -0.24
C ASP A 47 -5.86 13.04 -0.22
N GLU A 48 -5.80 13.81 0.87
CA GLU A 48 -6.48 15.09 0.97
C GLU A 48 -5.87 16.10 -0.03
N PRO A 49 -6.71 16.92 -0.71
CA PRO A 49 -6.21 17.99 -1.56
C PRO A 49 -5.35 18.96 -0.79
N ILE A 50 -4.23 19.39 -1.38
CA ILE A 50 -3.30 20.34 -0.77
C ILE A 50 -3.34 21.70 -1.46
N SER A 51 -3.02 22.74 -0.70
CA SER A 51 -2.86 24.11 -1.20
C SER A 51 -1.51 24.30 -1.90
N ALA A 52 -1.38 25.38 -2.66
CA ALA A 52 -0.10 25.79 -3.23
C ALA A 52 0.96 26.05 -2.15
N TRP A 53 0.54 26.49 -0.96
CA TRP A 53 1.45 26.65 0.18
C TRP A 53 1.98 25.30 0.67
N GLU A 54 1.10 24.33 0.86
CA GLU A 54 1.48 22.97 1.27
C GLU A 54 2.33 22.27 0.21
N GLU A 55 2.05 22.48 -1.08
CA GLU A 55 2.83 21.91 -2.18
C GLU A 55 4.28 22.38 -2.21
N MET A 56 4.58 23.55 -1.60
CA MET A 56 5.94 24.08 -1.47
C MET A 56 6.88 23.24 -0.58
N PHE A 57 6.43 22.13 0.03
CA PHE A 57 7.34 21.16 0.63
C PHE A 57 8.30 20.55 -0.40
N LEU A 58 7.95 20.62 -1.68
CA LEU A 58 8.80 20.24 -2.80
C LEU A 58 9.57 21.45 -3.33
N PRO A 59 10.91 21.41 -3.35
CA PRO A 59 11.72 22.57 -3.78
C PRO A 59 11.42 23.07 -5.19
N LEU A 60 11.09 22.17 -6.13
CA LEU A 60 10.74 22.56 -7.50
C LEU A 60 9.38 23.26 -7.57
N GLU A 61 8.38 22.73 -6.85
CA GLU A 61 7.06 23.36 -6.78
C GLU A 61 7.14 24.71 -6.02
N MET A 62 7.92 24.76 -4.92
CA MET A 62 8.19 26.02 -4.21
C MET A 62 8.78 27.06 -5.16
N ARG A 63 9.75 26.70 -6.00
CA ARG A 63 10.32 27.60 -7.00
C ARG A 63 9.25 28.14 -7.95
N GLU A 64 8.37 27.28 -8.47
CA GLU A 64 7.31 27.66 -9.39
C GLU A 64 6.26 28.58 -8.72
N HIS A 65 5.88 28.29 -7.48
CA HIS A 65 4.95 29.14 -6.74
C HIS A 65 5.56 30.49 -6.40
N VAL A 66 6.82 30.54 -5.93
CA VAL A 66 7.52 31.79 -5.60
C VAL A 66 7.69 32.71 -6.82
N ARG A 67 7.91 32.14 -8.01
CA ARG A 67 7.97 32.93 -9.27
C ARG A 67 6.68 33.68 -9.59
N ARG A 68 5.52 33.15 -9.15
CA ARG A 68 4.20 33.74 -9.40
C ARG A 68 3.81 34.81 -8.37
N VAL A 69 4.51 34.88 -7.26
CA VAL A 69 4.20 35.82 -6.19
C VAL A 69 4.55 37.23 -6.62
N THR A 70 3.67 38.18 -6.29
CA THR A 70 3.88 39.61 -6.51
C THR A 70 3.92 40.37 -5.21
N VAL A 71 4.71 41.42 -5.15
CA VAL A 71 4.80 42.36 -4.01
C VAL A 71 4.44 43.78 -4.44
N ALA A 72 3.86 44.55 -3.54
CA ALA A 72 3.62 45.98 -3.77
C ALA A 72 4.94 46.75 -3.71
N GLY A 73 5.25 47.49 -4.76
CA GLY A 73 6.36 48.42 -4.77
C GLY A 73 6.06 49.71 -3.94
N PRO A 74 7.06 50.58 -3.76
CA PRO A 74 6.87 51.87 -3.06
C PRO A 74 5.84 52.79 -3.75
N ASP A 75 5.64 52.60 -5.05
CA ASP A 75 4.68 53.30 -5.91
C ASP A 75 3.28 52.62 -5.94
N GLY A 76 3.06 51.59 -5.13
CA GLY A 76 1.83 50.81 -5.12
C GLY A 76 1.68 49.81 -6.29
N ALA A 77 2.58 49.84 -7.28
CA ALA A 77 2.55 48.94 -8.39
C ALA A 77 2.95 47.52 -7.96
N ARG A 78 2.24 46.52 -8.47
CA ARG A 78 2.60 45.10 -8.21
C ARG A 78 3.78 44.68 -9.09
N ARG A 79 4.80 44.11 -8.46
CA ARG A 79 6.00 43.62 -9.13
C ARG A 79 6.26 42.17 -8.74
N PRO A 80 6.85 41.35 -9.65
CA PRO A 80 7.27 39.99 -9.28
C PRO A 80 8.22 39.99 -8.08
N LEU A 81 8.02 39.03 -7.15
CA LEU A 81 8.93 38.86 -6.01
C LEU A 81 10.33 38.44 -6.48
N VAL A 82 10.41 37.55 -7.46
CA VAL A 82 11.67 37.08 -8.03
C VAL A 82 12.14 38.08 -9.08
N ARG A 83 13.22 38.80 -8.80
CA ARG A 83 13.85 39.74 -9.72
C ARG A 83 14.82 39.08 -10.70
N SER A 84 15.54 38.08 -10.25
CA SER A 84 16.49 37.32 -11.07
C SER A 84 16.64 35.93 -10.54
N GLU A 85 16.93 34.98 -11.43
CA GLU A 85 17.16 33.58 -11.09
C GLU A 85 18.36 33.06 -11.89
N ARG A 86 19.16 32.21 -11.26
CA ARG A 86 20.29 31.55 -11.90
C ARG A 86 20.33 30.06 -11.51
N THR A 87 20.37 29.18 -12.49
CA THR A 87 20.63 27.76 -12.27
C THR A 87 22.12 27.58 -12.01
N LEU A 88 22.46 27.06 -10.84
CA LEU A 88 23.86 26.78 -10.45
C LEU A 88 24.31 25.39 -10.84
N PHE A 89 23.36 24.46 -10.89
CA PHE A 89 23.62 23.06 -11.21
C PHE A 89 22.39 22.46 -11.90
N GLU A 90 22.62 21.73 -12.99
CA GLU A 90 21.59 20.93 -13.65
C GLU A 90 21.78 19.47 -13.30
N SER A 91 20.71 18.84 -12.77
CA SER A 91 20.73 17.42 -12.42
C SER A 91 20.75 16.56 -13.66
N THR A 92 21.62 15.56 -13.70
CA THR A 92 21.65 14.51 -14.73
C THR A 92 20.70 13.34 -14.43
N ALA A 93 20.01 13.37 -13.29
CA ALA A 93 19.04 12.35 -12.93
C ALA A 93 17.82 12.40 -13.84
N LEU A 94 17.23 11.24 -14.12
CA LEU A 94 15.97 11.17 -14.87
C LEU A 94 14.91 12.00 -14.16
N PRO A 95 14.26 12.93 -14.87
CA PRO A 95 13.18 13.71 -14.28
C PRO A 95 12.02 12.78 -13.90
N PRO A 96 11.34 13.05 -12.78
CA PRO A 96 10.15 12.30 -12.42
C PRO A 96 9.07 12.53 -13.49
N PRO A 97 8.20 11.53 -13.75
CA PRO A 97 7.09 11.70 -14.70
C PRO A 97 6.14 12.81 -14.22
N ALA A 98 5.42 13.42 -15.16
CA ALA A 98 4.45 14.47 -14.85
C ALA A 98 3.26 13.97 -14.02
N ARG A 99 2.94 12.68 -14.13
CA ARG A 99 1.86 12.01 -13.38
C ARG A 99 2.34 10.69 -12.81
N PRO A 100 1.77 10.26 -11.67
CA PRO A 100 2.03 8.92 -11.14
C PRO A 100 1.74 7.82 -12.16
N PRO A 101 2.57 6.78 -12.24
CA PRO A 101 2.28 5.63 -13.08
C PRO A 101 1.12 4.80 -12.49
N ASP A 102 0.24 4.29 -13.34
CA ASP A 102 -0.76 3.31 -12.93
C ASP A 102 -0.19 1.89 -13.04
N TRP A 103 0.23 1.34 -11.92
CA TRP A 103 0.77 -0.01 -11.83
C TRP A 103 -0.24 -1.04 -11.31
N THR A 104 -1.49 -0.68 -11.11
CA THR A 104 -2.55 -1.54 -10.54
C THR A 104 -2.64 -2.88 -11.24
N ARG A 105 -2.56 -2.90 -12.57
CA ARG A 105 -2.58 -4.15 -13.36
C ARG A 105 -1.42 -5.10 -13.03
N TRP A 106 -0.23 -4.56 -12.80
CA TRP A 106 0.95 -5.37 -12.49
C TRP A 106 0.88 -5.94 -11.08
N TYR A 107 0.39 -5.16 -10.12
CA TYR A 107 0.10 -5.63 -8.77
C TYR A 107 -0.98 -6.72 -8.77
N LEU A 108 -2.05 -6.56 -9.58
CA LEU A 108 -3.09 -7.58 -9.74
C LEU A 108 -2.53 -8.88 -10.31
N LEU A 109 -1.71 -8.79 -11.37
CA LEU A 109 -1.06 -9.96 -11.96
C LEU A 109 -0.15 -10.67 -10.97
N ALA A 110 0.65 -9.93 -10.20
CA ALA A 110 1.52 -10.50 -9.18
C ALA A 110 0.70 -11.18 -8.07
N GLY A 111 -0.34 -10.53 -7.56
CA GLY A 111 -1.22 -11.10 -6.54
C GLY A 111 -1.98 -12.34 -7.03
N ALA A 112 -2.52 -12.28 -8.25
CA ALA A 112 -3.19 -13.41 -8.89
C ALA A 112 -2.23 -14.59 -9.12
N MET A 113 -0.99 -14.32 -9.52
CA MET A 113 0.06 -15.33 -9.68
C MET A 113 0.36 -16.03 -8.35
N ILE A 114 0.58 -15.26 -7.28
CA ILE A 114 0.83 -15.81 -5.93
C ILE A 114 -0.35 -16.71 -5.51
N GLY A 115 -1.58 -16.21 -5.65
CA GLY A 115 -2.79 -16.94 -5.30
C GLY A 115 -2.98 -18.22 -6.13
N LEU A 116 -2.79 -18.14 -7.44
CA LEU A 116 -2.89 -19.27 -8.35
C LEU A 116 -1.84 -20.35 -8.03
N VAL A 117 -0.57 -19.93 -7.87
CA VAL A 117 0.53 -20.84 -7.50
C VAL A 117 0.22 -21.54 -6.18
N ALA A 118 -0.27 -20.82 -5.17
CA ALA A 118 -0.67 -21.42 -3.90
C ALA A 118 -1.78 -22.46 -4.10
N VAL A 119 -2.82 -22.17 -4.90
CA VAL A 119 -3.89 -23.13 -5.21
C VAL A 119 -3.37 -24.36 -5.93
N VAL A 120 -2.54 -24.19 -6.96
CA VAL A 120 -1.97 -25.30 -7.73
C VAL A 120 -1.07 -26.16 -6.84
N LEU A 121 -0.14 -25.56 -6.11
CA LEU A 121 0.74 -26.29 -5.20
C LEU A 121 -0.04 -27.03 -4.12
N SER A 122 -1.13 -26.45 -3.59
CA SER A 122 -1.99 -27.12 -2.61
C SER A 122 -2.68 -28.37 -3.18
N ARG A 123 -2.99 -28.37 -4.49
CA ARG A 123 -3.55 -29.54 -5.17
C ARG A 123 -2.52 -30.68 -5.31
N LEU A 124 -1.29 -30.32 -5.62
CA LEU A 124 -0.20 -31.27 -5.84
C LEU A 124 0.48 -31.73 -4.54
N ALA A 125 0.35 -30.98 -3.46
CA ALA A 125 1.03 -31.21 -2.18
C ALA A 125 0.68 -32.55 -1.49
N ARG A 126 -0.39 -33.22 -1.91
CA ARG A 126 -0.76 -34.53 -1.39
C ARG A 126 0.07 -35.67 -2.02
N ALA A 127 0.53 -35.47 -3.25
CA ALA A 127 1.31 -36.46 -4.01
C ALA A 127 2.81 -36.11 -4.10
N SER A 128 3.18 -34.87 -3.86
CA SER A 128 4.54 -34.36 -4.06
C SER A 128 5.06 -33.58 -2.87
N ILE A 129 6.22 -34.00 -2.35
CA ILE A 129 6.93 -33.27 -1.28
C ILE A 129 7.43 -31.90 -1.77
N VAL A 130 7.82 -31.83 -3.04
CA VAL A 130 8.29 -30.57 -3.66
C VAL A 130 7.15 -29.56 -3.72
N ALA A 131 5.96 -29.99 -4.18
CA ALA A 131 4.78 -29.12 -4.20
C ALA A 131 4.36 -28.68 -2.79
N LYS A 132 4.53 -29.54 -1.81
CA LYS A 132 4.29 -29.22 -0.41
C LYS A 132 5.23 -28.14 0.12
N LEU A 133 6.53 -28.30 -0.11
CA LEU A 133 7.53 -27.32 0.29
C LEU A 133 7.31 -25.99 -0.46
N GLY A 134 7.04 -26.07 -1.77
CA GLY A 134 6.70 -24.89 -2.57
C GLY A 134 5.47 -24.15 -2.01
N PHE A 135 4.41 -24.87 -1.63
CA PHE A 135 3.25 -24.27 -0.99
C PHE A 135 3.62 -23.58 0.33
N ALA A 136 4.43 -24.23 1.17
CA ALA A 136 4.87 -23.67 2.45
C ALA A 136 5.73 -22.43 2.25
N ILE A 137 6.63 -22.41 1.27
CA ILE A 137 7.49 -21.26 0.96
C ILE A 137 6.65 -20.09 0.44
N VAL A 138 5.82 -20.32 -0.57
CA VAL A 138 5.00 -19.24 -1.18
C VAL A 138 4.00 -18.69 -0.17
N SER A 139 3.24 -19.55 0.49
CA SER A 139 2.20 -19.12 1.43
C SER A 139 2.80 -18.58 2.73
N GLY A 140 3.84 -19.24 3.26
CA GLY A 140 4.53 -18.78 4.47
C GLY A 140 5.28 -17.47 4.24
N GLY A 141 5.98 -17.35 3.12
CA GLY A 141 6.70 -16.12 2.74
C GLY A 141 5.74 -14.93 2.59
N TRP A 142 4.65 -15.12 1.83
CA TRP A 142 3.65 -14.06 1.67
C TRP A 142 3.01 -13.66 3.00
N MET A 143 2.56 -14.63 3.81
CA MET A 143 1.91 -14.34 5.09
C MET A 143 2.86 -13.72 6.11
N THR A 144 4.15 -14.06 6.07
CA THR A 144 5.17 -13.37 6.87
C THR A 144 5.33 -11.93 6.44
N LEU A 145 5.49 -11.68 5.14
CA LEU A 145 5.62 -10.33 4.58
C LEU A 145 4.41 -9.47 4.93
N ALA A 146 3.20 -9.97 4.64
CA ALA A 146 1.95 -9.26 4.92
C ALA A 146 1.75 -8.99 6.42
N GLY A 147 2.09 -9.96 7.25
CA GLY A 147 1.96 -9.83 8.70
C GLY A 147 2.96 -8.88 9.32
N LEU A 148 4.24 -8.90 8.89
CA LEU A 148 5.25 -7.95 9.36
C LEU A 148 4.92 -6.53 8.89
N ALA A 149 4.52 -6.36 7.62
CA ALA A 149 4.02 -5.06 7.15
C ALA A 149 2.87 -4.58 8.01
N GLY A 150 1.89 -5.44 8.32
CA GLY A 150 0.77 -5.11 9.19
C GLY A 150 1.19 -4.70 10.60
N VAL A 151 2.20 -5.36 11.19
CA VAL A 151 2.76 -4.96 12.50
C VAL A 151 3.37 -3.55 12.44
N VAL A 152 4.14 -3.27 11.38
CA VAL A 152 4.73 -1.94 11.18
C VAL A 152 3.64 -0.88 11.01
N LEU A 153 2.62 -1.13 10.17
CA LEU A 153 1.52 -0.20 9.97
C LEU A 153 0.71 0.06 11.24
N ALA A 154 0.42 -1.01 12.00
CA ALA A 154 -0.26 -0.88 13.29
C ALA A 154 0.58 -0.10 14.30
N GLY A 155 1.89 -0.31 14.32
CA GLY A 155 2.83 0.44 15.15
C GLY A 155 2.91 1.91 14.77
N LEU A 156 3.01 2.21 13.48
CA LEU A 156 3.02 3.59 12.98
C LEU A 156 1.74 4.34 13.36
N TRP A 157 0.59 3.70 13.24
CA TRP A 157 -0.67 4.33 13.60
C TRP A 157 -0.91 4.42 15.11
N GLY A 158 -0.61 3.35 15.85
CA GLY A 158 -1.01 3.27 17.27
C GLY A 158 0.05 3.72 18.27
N LEU A 159 1.34 3.78 17.87
CA LEU A 159 2.46 4.05 18.77
C LEU A 159 3.27 5.30 18.39
N THR A 160 2.91 6.01 17.31
CA THR A 160 3.63 7.20 16.87
C THR A 160 2.67 8.34 16.53
N ASP A 161 3.16 9.58 16.59
CA ASP A 161 2.42 10.78 16.19
C ASP A 161 2.54 11.07 14.67
N HIS A 162 2.80 10.02 13.88
CA HIS A 162 2.95 10.13 12.42
C HIS A 162 1.59 10.33 11.74
N VAL A 163 1.15 11.58 11.65
CA VAL A 163 -0.15 11.97 11.09
C VAL A 163 -0.37 11.38 9.70
N MET A 164 0.66 11.39 8.84
CA MET A 164 0.59 10.89 7.46
C MET A 164 0.48 9.35 7.36
N ALA A 165 0.75 8.61 8.45
CA ALA A 165 0.59 7.15 8.50
C ALA A 165 -0.69 6.73 9.25
N ALA A 166 -1.41 7.68 9.86
CA ALA A 166 -2.63 7.40 10.61
C ALA A 166 -3.77 6.97 9.68
N ARG A 167 -4.79 6.28 10.24
CA ARG A 167 -5.98 5.81 9.52
C ARG A 167 -5.66 5.02 8.25
N ASN A 168 -4.61 4.17 8.32
CA ASN A 168 -4.10 3.45 7.18
C ASN A 168 -4.97 2.22 6.87
N GLU A 169 -5.79 2.32 5.83
CA GLU A 169 -6.68 1.25 5.38
C GLU A 169 -5.93 0.02 4.85
N ASN A 170 -4.63 0.15 4.53
CA ASN A 170 -3.81 -0.99 4.15
C ASN A 170 -3.69 -2.04 5.26
N LEU A 171 -4.03 -1.71 6.52
CA LEU A 171 -4.15 -2.70 7.60
C LEU A 171 -5.20 -3.79 7.32
N LEU A 172 -6.19 -3.52 6.48
CA LEU A 172 -7.14 -4.53 6.03
C LEU A 172 -6.51 -5.50 5.02
N GLN A 173 -5.48 -5.05 4.31
CA GLN A 173 -4.75 -5.84 3.32
C GLN A 173 -3.50 -6.50 3.92
N MET A 174 -2.73 -5.75 4.67
CA MET A 174 -1.51 -6.19 5.36
C MET A 174 -1.79 -6.25 6.86
N ASN A 175 -2.16 -7.44 7.34
CA ASN A 175 -2.71 -7.60 8.68
C ASN A 175 -1.80 -8.45 9.57
N PRO A 176 -1.53 -8.06 10.83
CA PRO A 176 -0.71 -8.85 11.77
C PRO A 176 -1.20 -10.29 11.97
N LEU A 177 -2.51 -10.55 11.80
CA LEU A 177 -3.08 -11.91 11.90
C LEU A 177 -2.48 -12.88 10.89
N ALA A 178 -1.89 -12.39 9.79
CA ALA A 178 -1.23 -13.23 8.81
C ALA A 178 -0.05 -14.03 9.41
N LEU A 179 0.60 -13.51 10.45
CA LEU A 179 1.66 -14.24 11.17
C LEU A 179 1.17 -15.52 11.85
N LEU A 180 -0.10 -15.58 12.26
CA LEU A 180 -0.70 -16.77 12.87
C LEU A 180 -0.86 -17.93 11.86
N VAL A 181 -0.80 -17.64 10.56
CA VAL A 181 -0.88 -18.64 9.50
C VAL A 181 0.43 -19.41 9.38
N VAL A 182 1.57 -18.74 9.58
CA VAL A 182 2.91 -19.25 9.29
C VAL A 182 3.23 -20.58 9.97
N PRO A 183 3.04 -20.76 11.29
CA PRO A 183 3.34 -22.04 11.95
C PRO A 183 2.52 -23.20 11.42
N GLY A 184 1.27 -22.95 10.99
CA GLY A 184 0.39 -23.98 10.46
C GLY A 184 0.74 -24.42 9.04
N VAL A 185 1.29 -23.51 8.23
CA VAL A 185 1.72 -23.81 6.86
C VAL A 185 2.93 -24.76 6.83
N TRP A 186 3.84 -24.64 7.79
CA TRP A 186 5.02 -25.51 7.89
C TRP A 186 4.71 -26.88 8.52
N ARG A 187 3.66 -26.97 9.38
CA ARG A 187 3.30 -28.16 10.16
C ARG A 187 1.90 -28.70 9.85
N TRP A 188 1.42 -28.54 8.64
CA TRP A 188 0.06 -28.93 8.24
C TRP A 188 -0.28 -30.44 8.35
N ARG A 189 0.73 -31.31 8.61
CA ARG A 189 0.48 -32.72 9.00
C ARG A 189 -0.20 -32.84 10.37
N ASP A 190 0.02 -31.87 11.22
CA ASP A 190 -0.64 -31.78 12.52
C ASP A 190 -2.07 -31.25 12.33
N ARG A 191 -3.03 -32.16 12.27
CA ARG A 191 -4.46 -31.84 12.15
C ARG A 191 -5.06 -31.24 13.44
N GLY A 192 -4.25 -30.87 14.40
CA GLY A 192 -4.62 -30.37 15.69
C GLY A 192 -5.02 -28.89 15.73
N ARG A 193 -4.82 -28.27 16.88
CA ARG A 193 -5.16 -26.87 17.16
C ARG A 193 -4.48 -25.90 16.19
N ARG A 194 -3.22 -26.15 15.80
CA ARG A 194 -2.44 -25.28 14.92
C ARG A 194 -3.02 -25.21 13.51
N ALA A 195 -3.43 -26.33 12.94
CA ALA A 195 -4.07 -26.36 11.62
C ALA A 195 -5.41 -25.59 11.62
N ARG A 196 -6.19 -25.72 12.69
CA ARG A 196 -7.45 -24.95 12.85
C ARG A 196 -7.17 -23.46 12.96
N LEU A 197 -6.19 -23.07 13.79
CA LEU A 197 -5.80 -21.67 13.93
C LEU A 197 -5.32 -21.07 12.61
N ALA A 198 -4.43 -21.77 11.88
CA ALA A 198 -3.95 -21.31 10.58
C ALA A 198 -5.09 -21.15 9.57
N THR A 199 -6.04 -22.10 9.55
CA THR A 199 -7.21 -22.00 8.66
C THR A 199 -8.11 -20.83 9.02
N ALA A 200 -8.38 -20.63 10.31
CA ALA A 200 -9.18 -19.51 10.79
C ALA A 200 -8.50 -18.18 10.50
N ALA A 201 -7.19 -18.06 10.80
CA ALA A 201 -6.40 -16.87 10.55
C ALA A 201 -6.34 -16.55 9.04
N ALA A 202 -6.05 -17.53 8.18
CA ALA A 202 -6.00 -17.32 6.73
C ALA A 202 -7.37 -16.91 6.16
N THR A 203 -8.46 -17.51 6.66
CA THR A 203 -9.81 -17.10 6.28
C THR A 203 -10.10 -15.68 6.78
N GLY A 204 -9.74 -15.35 8.02
CA GLY A 204 -9.90 -14.00 8.57
C GLY A 204 -9.16 -12.94 7.77
N VAL A 205 -7.88 -13.19 7.43
CA VAL A 205 -7.06 -12.29 6.61
C VAL A 205 -7.69 -12.08 5.23
N ALA A 206 -8.14 -13.15 4.56
CA ALA A 206 -8.82 -13.04 3.26
C ALA A 206 -10.16 -12.27 3.38
N THR A 207 -10.92 -12.50 4.45
CA THR A 207 -12.17 -11.78 4.71
C THR A 207 -11.92 -10.29 4.95
N LEU A 208 -10.90 -9.93 5.74
CA LEU A 208 -10.51 -8.53 5.95
C LEU A 208 -10.10 -7.85 4.65
N SER A 209 -9.39 -8.58 3.77
CA SER A 209 -9.01 -8.05 2.46
C SER A 209 -10.22 -7.80 1.56
N VAL A 210 -11.20 -8.71 1.55
CA VAL A 210 -12.48 -8.51 0.85
C VAL A 210 -13.25 -7.33 1.45
N LEU A 211 -13.29 -7.25 2.78
CA LEU A 211 -13.93 -6.12 3.49
C LEU A 211 -13.27 -4.80 3.11
N GLY A 212 -11.93 -4.73 3.06
CA GLY A 212 -11.19 -3.53 2.66
C GLY A 212 -11.55 -3.07 1.24
N LEU A 213 -11.81 -4.01 0.31
CA LEU A 213 -12.33 -3.66 -1.01
C LEU A 213 -13.79 -3.16 -0.94
N ALA A 214 -14.65 -3.84 -0.17
CA ALA A 214 -16.07 -3.48 -0.04
C ALA A 214 -16.27 -2.11 0.63
N LEU A 215 -15.44 -1.76 1.61
CA LEU A 215 -15.48 -0.48 2.30
C LEU A 215 -15.21 0.72 1.37
N LYS A 216 -14.54 0.50 0.22
CA LYS A 216 -14.37 1.54 -0.81
C LYS A 216 -15.68 2.05 -1.41
N LEU A 217 -16.78 1.36 -1.17
CA LEU A 217 -18.13 1.81 -1.58
C LEU A 217 -18.75 2.77 -0.56
N LEU A 218 -18.13 2.95 0.60
CA LEU A 218 -18.64 3.80 1.67
C LEU A 218 -17.82 5.10 1.78
N PRO A 219 -18.48 6.24 2.08
CA PRO A 219 -17.77 7.48 2.33
C PRO A 219 -16.87 7.35 3.57
N GLY A 220 -15.71 8.00 3.54
CA GLY A 220 -14.73 7.96 4.62
C GLY A 220 -13.70 6.80 4.53
N PHE A 221 -13.76 6.01 3.45
CA PHE A 221 -12.75 5.02 3.09
C PHE A 221 -12.12 5.39 1.74
N ASP A 222 -11.53 6.59 1.70
CA ASP A 222 -11.12 7.25 0.45
C ASP A 222 -9.63 7.10 0.14
N GLN A 223 -8.87 6.35 0.95
CA GLN A 223 -7.44 6.13 0.72
C GLN A 223 -7.19 5.54 -0.67
N VAL A 224 -6.32 6.15 -1.45
CA VAL A 224 -5.92 5.67 -2.79
C VAL A 224 -4.92 4.51 -2.65
N ASN A 225 -5.43 3.30 -2.40
CA ASN A 225 -4.64 2.08 -2.18
C ASN A 225 -5.01 0.92 -3.10
N GLY A 226 -5.65 1.20 -4.22
CA GLY A 226 -6.06 0.21 -5.23
C GLY A 226 -4.97 -0.79 -5.61
N PRO A 227 -3.72 -0.38 -5.89
CA PRO A 227 -2.62 -1.30 -6.18
C PRO A 227 -2.35 -2.31 -5.05
N ILE A 228 -2.41 -1.89 -3.78
CA ILE A 228 -2.19 -2.79 -2.63
C ILE A 228 -3.34 -3.79 -2.48
N ILE A 229 -4.58 -3.35 -2.68
CA ILE A 229 -5.75 -4.25 -2.72
C ILE A 229 -5.60 -5.26 -3.86
N ALA A 230 -5.21 -4.80 -5.05
CA ALA A 230 -5.02 -5.65 -6.22
C ALA A 230 -3.94 -6.72 -6.01
N LEU A 231 -2.89 -6.40 -5.27
CA LEU A 231 -1.83 -7.35 -4.92
C LEU A 231 -2.28 -8.33 -3.84
N ALA A 232 -2.81 -7.83 -2.73
CA ALA A 232 -3.03 -8.62 -1.52
C ALA A 232 -4.25 -9.54 -1.62
N LEU A 233 -5.37 -9.03 -2.15
CA LEU A 233 -6.64 -9.74 -2.16
C LEU A 233 -6.58 -11.10 -2.88
N PRO A 234 -6.15 -11.19 -4.16
CA PRO A 234 -6.11 -12.48 -4.84
C PRO A 234 -5.07 -13.44 -4.24
N ALA A 235 -3.93 -12.92 -3.76
CA ALA A 235 -2.92 -13.73 -3.07
C ALA A 235 -3.50 -14.37 -1.80
N GLN A 236 -4.16 -13.60 -0.96
CA GLN A 236 -4.73 -14.06 0.31
C GLN A 236 -5.89 -15.04 0.11
N ILE A 237 -6.77 -14.79 -0.87
CA ILE A 237 -7.84 -15.73 -1.23
C ILE A 237 -7.25 -17.06 -1.68
N GLY A 238 -6.27 -17.04 -2.60
CA GLY A 238 -5.64 -18.26 -3.11
C GLY A 238 -4.96 -19.09 -2.01
N ILE A 239 -4.24 -18.41 -1.09
CA ILE A 239 -3.60 -19.07 0.05
C ILE A 239 -4.64 -19.64 1.01
N ALA A 240 -5.69 -18.89 1.36
CA ALA A 240 -6.74 -19.36 2.25
C ALA A 240 -7.45 -20.61 1.67
N LEU A 241 -7.75 -20.61 0.37
CA LEU A 241 -8.31 -21.78 -0.33
C LEU A 241 -7.34 -22.97 -0.29
N GLY A 242 -6.05 -22.74 -0.51
CA GLY A 242 -5.01 -23.77 -0.43
C GLY A 242 -4.93 -24.41 0.95
N ILE A 243 -4.89 -23.59 2.01
CA ILE A 243 -4.85 -24.08 3.42
C ILE A 243 -6.12 -24.88 3.74
N ARG A 244 -7.30 -24.33 3.42
CA ARG A 244 -8.58 -25.06 3.64
C ARG A 244 -8.60 -26.40 2.95
N ARG A 245 -8.09 -26.49 1.72
CA ARG A 245 -8.00 -27.75 0.96
C ARG A 245 -7.09 -28.77 1.65
N LEU A 246 -5.95 -28.33 2.17
CA LEU A 246 -4.98 -29.21 2.83
C LEU A 246 -5.46 -29.68 4.21
N THR A 247 -6.24 -28.87 4.92
CA THR A 247 -6.75 -29.17 6.26
C THR A 247 -8.12 -29.87 6.24
N ALA A 248 -8.84 -29.83 5.13
CA ALA A 248 -10.13 -30.53 4.98
C ALA A 248 -9.99 -32.05 5.22
N ARG A 249 -10.87 -32.60 6.05
CA ARG A 249 -10.97 -34.03 6.27
C ARG A 249 -11.38 -34.70 4.94
N ARG A 250 -10.69 -35.78 4.54
CA ARG A 250 -11.27 -36.70 3.57
C ARG A 250 -12.59 -37.20 4.16
N LYS A 251 -13.70 -36.98 3.48
CA LYS A 251 -14.92 -37.73 3.79
C LYS A 251 -14.54 -39.19 3.63
N TRP A 252 -14.61 -39.94 4.70
CA TRP A 252 -14.53 -41.41 4.64
C TRP A 252 -15.77 -41.83 3.86
N THR A 253 -15.59 -42.34 2.66
CA THR A 253 -16.60 -43.10 1.95
C THR A 253 -16.41 -44.53 2.40
N PRO A 254 -17.41 -45.21 3.00
CA PRO A 254 -17.34 -46.62 3.23
C PRO A 254 -17.37 -47.28 1.83
N ASP A 255 -16.19 -47.69 1.34
CA ASP A 255 -16.14 -48.57 0.20
C ASP A 255 -16.64 -49.93 0.63
N GLY A 256 -17.72 -50.41 -0.02
CA GLY A 256 -18.08 -51.81 -0.11
C GLY A 256 -19.00 -52.35 0.98
N ALA A 257 -20.28 -52.00 0.88
CA ALA A 257 -21.32 -52.97 1.19
C ALA A 257 -21.86 -53.48 -0.15
N THR A 258 -21.24 -54.53 -0.67
CA THR A 258 -21.86 -55.48 -1.60
C THR A 258 -21.48 -56.88 -1.12
#